data_0428dcf6a6e8b384ca751722b1f26d34
#
_entry.id   0428dcf6a6e8b384ca751722b1f26d34
#
_cell.length_a   1.000
_cell.length_b   1.000
_cell.length_c   1.000
_cell.angle_alpha   90.00
_cell.angle_beta   90.00
_cell.angle_gamma   90.00
#
_symmetry.space_group_name_H-M   'P 1'
#
loop_
_entity.id
_entity.type
_entity.pdbx_description
1 polymer ?
#
loop_
_entity_poly.entity_id
_entity_poly.type
_entity_poly.pdbx_seq_one_letter_code
_entity_poly.pdbx_strand_id
1 'polypeptide(L)'
;MLRNGFIIQSQESIYKMIYVLEDDNSIREFVVYTLCHMDLEAKGFERPSEFWAGMEETLPSLILLDIMLPEEDGLSVLKKLREHADTKEVPVIMLTAKDSEYDK
;
A
#
# COMPACT_ATOMS: atom_id res chain seq x y z
N MET A 1 12.26 -19.32 23.18
CA MET A 1 12.16 -19.12 23.04
C MET A 1 11.82 -19.01 22.67
N LEU A 2 11.97 -19.39 22.42
CA LEU A 2 11.89 -19.29 22.08
C LEU A 2 11.78 -19.05 21.71
N ARG A 3 12.12 -19.13 21.75
CA ARG A 3 12.30 -18.94 21.42
C ARG A 3 12.35 -18.47 21.06
N ASN A 4 12.84 -18.27 21.20
CA ASN A 4 13.14 -17.78 20.92
C ASN A 4 13.09 -16.97 19.95
N GLY A 5 13.68 -16.57 19.36
CA GLY A 5 13.93 -15.81 18.14
C GLY A 5 12.76 -15.77 17.22
N PHE A 6 12.00 -16.76 17.10
CA PHE A 6 10.82 -16.78 16.22
C PHE A 6 9.74 -15.82 16.71
N ILE A 7 9.76 -15.48 17.97
CA ILE A 7 8.84 -14.47 18.48
C ILE A 7 9.14 -13.13 17.81
N ILE A 8 10.43 -12.85 17.65
CA ILE A 8 10.84 -11.61 16.99
C ILE A 8 10.39 -11.61 15.56
N GLN A 9 10.45 -12.73 14.88
CA GLN A 9 10.04 -12.81 13.49
C GLN A 9 8.56 -12.50 13.34
N SER A 10 7.76 -12.98 14.27
CA SER A 10 6.33 -12.68 14.24
C SER A 10 6.09 -11.20 14.37
N GLN A 11 6.84 -10.54 15.24
CA GLN A 11 6.68 -9.11 15.43
C GLN A 11 7.09 -8.34 14.19
N GLU A 12 8.10 -8.81 13.48
CA GLU A 12 8.51 -8.16 12.26
C GLU A 12 7.44 -8.23 11.19
N SER A 13 6.76 -9.38 11.11
CA SER A 13 5.66 -9.50 10.15
C SER A 13 4.56 -8.51 10.45
N ILE A 14 4.24 -8.32 11.73
CA ILE A 14 3.18 -7.40 12.12
C ILE A 14 3.51 -5.99 11.67
N TYR A 15 4.79 -5.62 11.69
CA TYR A 15 5.18 -4.26 11.37
C TYR A 15 5.37 -4.02 9.88
N LYS A 16 5.14 -5.04 9.04
CA LYS A 16 5.41 -4.90 7.61
C LYS A 16 4.13 -4.99 6.81
N MET A 17 3.19 -4.14 7.15
CA MET A 17 1.94 -4.07 6.41
C MET A 17 2.13 -3.23 5.16
N ILE A 18 1.67 -3.76 4.04
CA ILE A 18 1.73 -3.08 2.75
C ILE A 18 0.32 -2.70 2.34
N TYR A 19 0.12 -1.45 2.02
CA TYR A 19 -1.18 -0.98 1.52
C TYR A 19 -1.11 -0.86 0.00
N VAL A 20 -2.17 -1.32 -0.65
CA VAL A 20 -2.28 -1.29 -2.11
C VAL A 20 -3.53 -0.48 -2.44
N LEU A 21 -3.34 0.68 -3.04
CA LEU A 21 -4.46 1.53 -3.45
C LEU A 21 -4.57 1.49 -4.96
N GLU A 22 -5.55 0.74 -5.43
CA GLU A 22 -5.75 0.46 -6.84
C GLU A 22 -7.23 0.20 -7.07
N ASP A 23 -7.85 0.93 -7.97
CA ASP A 23 -9.30 0.80 -8.18
C ASP A 23 -9.68 -0.39 -9.05
N ASP A 24 -8.77 -0.92 -9.85
CA ASP A 24 -9.07 -2.09 -10.66
C ASP A 24 -9.05 -3.34 -9.77
N ASN A 25 -10.18 -4.02 -9.71
CA ASN A 25 -10.32 -5.17 -8.82
C ASN A 25 -9.32 -6.28 -9.16
N SER A 26 -9.17 -6.58 -10.43
CA SER A 26 -8.29 -7.68 -10.83
C SER A 26 -6.84 -7.39 -10.49
N ILE A 27 -6.40 -6.18 -10.77
CA ILE A 27 -5.02 -5.79 -10.48
C ILE A 27 -4.79 -5.78 -8.97
N ARG A 28 -5.72 -5.16 -8.24
CA ARG A 28 -5.57 -5.07 -6.80
C ARG A 28 -5.51 -6.44 -6.16
N GLU A 29 -6.43 -7.32 -6.55
CA GLU A 29 -6.47 -8.66 -5.97
C GLU A 29 -5.23 -9.46 -6.31
N PHE A 30 -4.74 -9.31 -7.52
CA PHE A 30 -3.54 -10.01 -7.93
C PHE A 30 -2.33 -9.55 -7.12
N VAL A 31 -2.20 -8.25 -6.95
CA VAL A 31 -1.06 -7.71 -6.20
C VAL A 31 -1.11 -8.13 -4.74
N VAL A 32 -2.28 -8.00 -4.12
CA VAL A 32 -2.42 -8.40 -2.72
C VAL A 32 -2.15 -9.88 -2.56
N TYR A 33 -2.72 -10.69 -3.45
CA TYR A 33 -2.51 -12.13 -3.40
C TYR A 33 -1.03 -12.48 -3.50
N THR A 34 -0.35 -11.85 -4.45
CA THR A 34 1.07 -12.13 -4.66
C THR A 34 1.90 -11.76 -3.43
N LEU A 35 1.63 -10.59 -2.85
CA LEU A 35 2.36 -10.16 -1.67
C LEU A 35 2.12 -11.11 -0.50
N CYS A 36 0.88 -11.50 -0.30
CA CYS A 36 0.57 -12.42 0.79
C CYS A 36 1.21 -13.77 0.57
N HIS A 37 1.34 -14.18 -0.68
CA HIS A 37 1.97 -15.44 -1.01
C HIS A 37 3.48 -15.41 -0.73
N MET A 38 4.03 -14.22 -0.63
CA MET A 38 5.44 -14.04 -0.30
C MET A 38 5.65 -13.83 1.20
N ASP A 39 4.65 -14.17 1.99
CA ASP A 39 4.69 -14.03 3.44
C ASP A 39 4.73 -12.59 3.92
N LEU A 40 4.24 -11.68 3.10
CA LEU A 40 4.07 -10.30 3.47
C LEU A 40 2.60 -10.06 3.77
N GLU A 41 2.33 -9.06 4.60
CA GLU A 41 0.95 -8.70 4.88
C GLU A 41 0.56 -7.53 3.99
N ALA A 42 -0.55 -7.67 3.31
CA ALA A 42 -0.99 -6.64 2.39
C ALA A 42 -2.49 -6.45 2.50
N LYS A 43 -2.91 -5.20 2.33
CA LYS A 43 -4.33 -4.86 2.36
C LYS A 43 -4.62 -3.96 1.18
N GLY A 44 -5.68 -4.28 0.45
CA GLY A 44 -6.05 -3.53 -0.73
C GLY A 44 -7.18 -2.57 -0.46
N PHE A 45 -7.15 -1.44 -1.14
CA PHE A 45 -8.21 -0.44 -1.07
C PHE A 45 -8.58 -0.04 -2.49
N GLU A 46 -9.86 0.10 -2.71
CA GLU A 46 -10.36 0.50 -4.03
C GLU A 46 -10.40 2.01 -4.19
N ARG A 47 -10.62 2.73 -3.09
CA ARG A 47 -10.83 4.17 -3.12
C ARG A 47 -9.96 4.87 -2.11
N PRO A 48 -9.54 6.11 -2.44
CA PRO A 48 -8.76 6.88 -1.47
C PRO A 48 -9.44 7.05 -0.12
N SER A 49 -10.75 7.23 -0.08
CA SER A 49 -11.45 7.39 1.19
C SER A 49 -11.26 6.19 2.10
N GLU A 50 -11.31 4.99 1.53
CA GLU A 50 -11.10 3.78 2.31
C GLU A 50 -9.65 3.66 2.76
N PHE A 51 -8.75 4.06 1.89
CA PHE A 51 -7.33 4.06 2.19
C PHE A 51 -7.02 4.97 3.39
N TRP A 52 -7.55 6.18 3.35
CA TRP A 52 -7.30 7.11 4.45
C TRP A 52 -7.88 6.61 5.77
N ALA A 53 -9.04 5.96 5.71
CA ALA A 53 -9.61 5.37 6.91
C ALA A 53 -8.72 4.28 7.47
N GLY A 54 -8.15 3.46 6.58
CA GLY A 54 -7.24 2.43 7.02
C GLY A 54 -5.97 2.99 7.63
N MET A 55 -5.49 4.11 7.10
CA MET A 55 -4.30 4.76 7.64
C MET A 55 -4.50 5.22 9.07
N GLU A 56 -5.73 5.56 9.43
CA GLU A 56 -6.00 5.99 10.80
C GLU A 56 -5.91 4.83 11.77
N GLU A 57 -6.15 3.62 11.30
CA GLU A 57 -6.08 2.45 12.17
C GLU A 57 -4.67 1.91 12.29
N THR A 58 -3.98 1.83 11.17
CA THR A 58 -2.64 1.24 11.14
C THR A 58 -1.86 1.90 10.02
N LEU A 59 -0.67 2.35 10.32
CA LEU A 59 0.20 2.91 9.29
C LEU A 59 0.96 1.77 8.62
N PRO A 60 1.03 1.80 7.29
CA PRO A 60 1.79 0.78 6.56
C PRO A 60 3.27 1.11 6.54
N SER A 61 4.06 0.11 6.20
CA SER A 61 5.49 0.32 6.00
C SER A 61 5.83 0.55 4.53
N LEU A 62 4.87 0.32 3.64
CA LEU A 62 5.05 0.52 2.20
C LEU A 62 3.68 0.72 1.59
N ILE A 63 3.62 1.61 0.61
CA ILE A 63 2.36 1.88 -0.11
C ILE A 63 2.60 1.67 -1.60
N LEU A 64 1.74 0.87 -2.22
CA LEU A 64 1.69 0.74 -3.66
C LEU A 64 0.48 1.55 -4.12
N LEU A 65 0.70 2.50 -5.00
CA LEU A 65 -0.28 3.54 -5.27
C LEU A 65 -0.47 3.72 -6.77
N ASP A 66 -1.70 3.57 -7.23
CA ASP A 66 -2.03 3.83 -8.61
C ASP A 66 -2.19 5.33 -8.83
N ILE A 67 -1.82 5.78 -10.02
CA ILE A 67 -1.93 7.19 -10.35
C ILE A 67 -3.37 7.59 -10.61
N MET A 68 -4.10 6.75 -11.36
CA MET A 68 -5.45 7.11 -11.78
C MET A 68 -6.48 6.45 -10.90
N LEU A 69 -7.02 7.23 -9.97
CA LEU A 69 -7.96 6.73 -8.97
C LEU A 69 -9.28 7.51 -9.08
N PRO A 70 -10.36 6.95 -8.51
CA PRO A 70 -11.68 7.58 -8.71
C PRO A 70 -11.89 8.89 -7.98
N GLU A 71 -11.58 9.01 -6.73
CA GLU A 71 -11.97 10.20 -5.95
C GLU A 71 -10.93 11.31 -6.03
N GLU A 72 -9.68 10.95 -5.99
CA GLU A 72 -8.58 11.87 -6.17
C GLU A 72 -7.44 11.07 -6.78
N ASP A 73 -6.63 11.73 -7.59
CA ASP A 73 -5.61 10.96 -8.28
C ASP A 73 -4.44 10.63 -7.35
N GLY A 74 -3.63 9.68 -7.80
CA GLY A 74 -2.54 9.17 -6.97
C GLY A 74 -1.50 10.21 -6.64
N LEU A 75 -1.27 11.17 -7.53
CA LEU A 75 -0.31 12.22 -7.25
C LEU A 75 -0.78 13.10 -6.11
N SER A 76 -2.08 13.36 -6.05
CA SER A 76 -2.65 14.12 -4.94
C SER A 76 -2.51 13.34 -3.63
N VAL A 77 -2.76 12.03 -3.68
CA VAL A 77 -2.58 11.19 -2.50
C VAL A 77 -1.14 11.22 -2.03
N LEU A 78 -0.21 11.10 -2.98
CA LEU A 78 1.22 11.14 -2.65
C LEU A 78 1.60 12.45 -1.98
N LYS A 79 1.10 13.55 -2.52
CA LYS A 79 1.40 14.85 -1.95
C LYS A 79 0.93 14.94 -0.52
N LYS A 80 -0.29 14.46 -0.24
CA LYS A 80 -0.80 14.50 1.13
C LYS A 80 0.03 13.62 2.05
N LEU A 81 0.47 12.47 1.57
CA LEU A 81 1.32 11.60 2.37
C LEU A 81 2.61 12.29 2.76
N ARG A 82 3.20 13.04 1.84
CA ARG A 82 4.46 13.73 2.12
C ARG A 82 4.29 14.93 3.02
N GLU A 83 3.07 15.43 3.17
CA GLU A 83 2.82 16.60 4.01
C GLU A 83 2.56 16.25 5.46
N HIS A 84 2.27 15.00 5.78
CA HIS A 84 1.98 14.60 7.16
C HIS A 84 3.21 13.98 7.79
N ALA A 85 3.48 14.36 9.03
CA ALA A 85 4.66 13.87 9.75
C ALA A 85 4.68 12.35 9.85
N ASP A 86 3.51 11.75 10.05
CA ASP A 86 3.43 10.30 10.27
C ASP A 86 3.74 9.50 9.02
N THR A 87 3.53 10.09 7.84
CA THR A 87 3.61 9.33 6.60
C THR A 87 4.66 9.86 5.64
N LYS A 88 5.30 10.97 5.96
CA LYS A 88 6.15 11.61 4.97
C LYS A 88 7.35 10.76 4.58
N GLU A 89 7.73 9.80 5.40
CA GLU A 89 8.86 8.94 5.09
C GLU A 89 8.46 7.52 4.70
N VAL A 90 7.18 7.23 4.66
CA VAL A 90 6.74 5.91 4.22
C VAL A 90 7.04 5.76 2.74
N PRO A 91 7.76 4.72 2.34
CA PRO A 91 8.05 4.50 0.92
C PRO A 91 6.77 4.31 0.11
N VAL A 92 6.75 4.89 -1.07
CA VAL A 92 5.61 4.77 -1.98
C VAL A 92 6.13 4.33 -3.34
N ILE A 93 5.54 3.28 -3.88
CA ILE A 93 5.84 2.82 -5.23
C ILE A 93 4.61 3.11 -6.07
N MET A 94 4.79 3.89 -7.13
CA MET A 94 3.69 4.21 -8.02
C MET A 94 3.47 3.08 -9.00
N LEU A 95 2.22 2.68 -9.14
CA LEU A 95 1.85 1.68 -10.12
C LEU A 95 1.53 2.42 -11.42
N THR A 96 2.26 2.10 -12.45
CA THR A 96 2.15 2.86 -13.70
C THR A 96 1.70 1.99 -14.85
N ALA A 97 0.79 1.09 -14.58
CA ALA A 97 0.31 0.19 -15.60
C ALA A 97 -0.31 0.91 -16.78
N LYS A 98 -0.61 2.18 -16.64
CA LYS A 98 -1.26 2.95 -17.69
C LYS A 98 -0.31 3.73 -18.56
N ASP A 99 0.96 3.52 -18.36
CA ASP A 99 1.98 4.26 -19.11
C ASP A 99 1.83 4.11 -20.61
N SER A 100 1.48 2.93 -21.05
CA SER A 100 1.41 2.69 -22.48
C SER A 100 0.40 3.61 -23.15
N GLU A 101 -0.53 4.12 -22.41
CA GLU A 101 -1.54 5.01 -22.98
C GLU A 101 -0.98 6.36 -23.32
N TYR A 102 0.10 6.74 -22.71
CA TYR A 102 0.71 8.05 -22.95
C TYR A 102 1.56 8.08 -24.19
N ASP A 103 1.86 6.94 -24.72
CA ASP A 103 2.65 6.88 -25.93
C ASP A 103 1.87 7.31 -27.14
N LYS A 104 0.57 7.42 -27.01
CA LYS A 104 -0.25 7.85 -28.11
C LYS A 104 -0.21 9.37 -28.25
#